data_e987dc09d6149d238ea8b27ffbf2f1c9
#
_entry.id   e987dc09d6149d238ea8b27ffbf2f1c9
#
_cell.length_a   1.000
_cell.length_b   1.000
_cell.length_c   1.000
_cell.angle_alpha   90.00
_cell.angle_beta   90.00
_cell.angle_gamma   90.00
#
_symmetry.space_group_name_H-M   'P 1'
#
loop_
_entity.id
_entity.type
_entity.pdbx_description
1 polymer ?
#
loop_
_entity_poly.entity_id
_entity_poly.type
_entity_poly.pdbx_seq_one_letter_code
_entity_poly.pdbx_strand_id
1 'polypeptide(L)'
;LMIKASAMGFIITSLDDELSELNPMALKMLGVRFEDVQGKKMKDVDSPLAGELASLPRGETVTVRLNDSNIYRCTHSSFIDRGFQHPFFLIESLTDEVMKAEKKAYEKVIRMIAHEVNNTAAGITSTLDTVEQALTTEEGMEDICDVMRVCIERCFSMSRFITRFADVVKIPEPTYSLVNLNDLVFACKRFMEGM
;
A
#
# COMPACT_ATOMS: atom_id res chain seq x y z
N LEU A 1 -13.70 -27.06 -14.34
CA LEU A 1 -13.74 -25.76 -15.05
C LEU A 1 -13.66 -24.57 -14.07
N MET A 2 -14.37 -24.59 -12.93
CA MET A 2 -14.36 -23.47 -11.96
C MET A 2 -12.97 -23.16 -11.36
N ILE A 3 -12.20 -24.18 -11.00
CA ILE A 3 -10.86 -24.01 -10.38
C ILE A 3 -9.88 -23.32 -11.34
N LYS A 4 -9.98 -23.58 -12.65
CA LYS A 4 -9.09 -22.99 -13.68
C LYS A 4 -9.31 -21.50 -13.89
N ALA A 5 -10.51 -20.98 -13.62
CA ALA A 5 -10.86 -19.56 -13.76
C ALA A 5 -10.82 -18.79 -12.43
N SER A 6 -10.43 -19.44 -11.33
CA SER A 6 -10.35 -18.80 -10.01
C SER A 6 -9.22 -17.77 -9.96
N ALA A 7 -9.48 -16.64 -9.29
CA ALA A 7 -8.45 -15.66 -8.92
C ALA A 7 -7.53 -16.16 -7.79
N MET A 8 -7.89 -17.26 -7.13
CA MET A 8 -7.08 -17.91 -6.09
C MET A 8 -6.21 -18.99 -6.71
N GLY A 9 -4.99 -19.15 -6.18
CA GLY A 9 -4.11 -20.28 -6.49
C GLY A 9 -4.63 -21.55 -5.82
N PHE A 10 -4.74 -22.63 -6.58
CA PHE A 10 -5.20 -23.93 -6.11
C PHE A 10 -4.20 -25.00 -6.48
N ILE A 11 -3.73 -25.77 -5.51
CA ILE A 11 -2.74 -26.84 -5.67
C ILE A 11 -3.27 -28.10 -4.98
N ILE A 12 -3.40 -29.19 -5.72
CA ILE A 12 -3.76 -30.49 -5.17
C ILE A 12 -2.49 -31.33 -5.12
N THR A 13 -2.29 -32.01 -4.01
CA THR A 13 -1.18 -32.98 -3.85
C THR A 13 -1.70 -34.40 -3.74
N SER A 14 -0.85 -35.38 -4.07
CA SER A 14 -1.08 -36.79 -3.78
C SER A 14 -0.93 -37.06 -2.28
N LEU A 15 -1.21 -38.28 -1.84
CA LEU A 15 -0.96 -38.72 -0.45
C LEU A 15 0.53 -38.75 -0.08
N ASP A 16 1.41 -38.80 -1.08
CA ASP A 16 2.86 -38.75 -0.92
C ASP A 16 3.43 -37.32 -1.00
N ASP A 17 2.54 -36.31 -0.91
CA ASP A 17 2.83 -34.87 -1.00
C ASP A 17 3.43 -34.43 -2.36
N GLU A 18 3.17 -35.20 -3.45
CA GLU A 18 3.58 -34.83 -4.80
C GLU A 18 2.52 -33.95 -5.46
N LEU A 19 2.96 -32.91 -6.18
CA LEU A 19 2.11 -31.98 -6.90
C LEU A 19 1.39 -32.69 -8.07
N SER A 20 0.07 -32.79 -7.99
CA SER A 20 -0.76 -33.47 -9.00
C SER A 20 -1.49 -32.49 -9.91
N GLU A 21 -2.14 -31.47 -9.36
CA GLU A 21 -2.87 -30.46 -10.12
C GLU A 21 -2.56 -29.06 -9.57
N LEU A 22 -2.33 -28.12 -10.49
CA LEU A 22 -2.17 -26.69 -10.19
C LEU A 22 -3.01 -25.89 -11.18
N ASN A 23 -3.75 -24.91 -10.69
CA ASN A 23 -4.43 -23.99 -11.59
C ASN A 23 -3.48 -22.90 -12.11
N PRO A 24 -3.83 -22.18 -13.20
CA PRO A 24 -2.96 -21.15 -13.76
C PRO A 24 -2.56 -20.05 -12.77
N MET A 25 -3.41 -19.75 -11.80
CA MET A 25 -3.11 -18.73 -10.79
C MET A 25 -2.06 -19.23 -9.79
N ALA A 26 -2.09 -20.50 -9.37
CA ALA A 26 -1.06 -21.08 -8.52
C ALA A 26 0.30 -21.06 -9.21
N LEU A 27 0.37 -21.44 -10.49
CA LEU A 27 1.59 -21.38 -11.28
C LEU A 27 2.17 -19.97 -11.36
N LYS A 28 1.29 -18.97 -11.59
CA LYS A 28 1.68 -17.56 -11.61
C LYS A 28 2.21 -17.09 -10.25
N MET A 29 1.55 -17.45 -9.15
CA MET A 29 1.96 -17.04 -7.78
C MET A 29 3.28 -17.72 -7.37
N LEU A 30 3.48 -18.97 -7.76
CA LEU A 30 4.74 -19.69 -7.54
C LEU A 30 5.87 -19.23 -8.48
N GLY A 31 5.53 -18.61 -9.61
CA GLY A 31 6.50 -18.20 -10.64
C GLY A 31 7.11 -19.35 -11.42
N VAL A 32 6.38 -20.46 -11.59
CA VAL A 32 6.87 -21.71 -12.21
C VAL A 32 5.96 -22.16 -13.35
N ARG A 33 6.47 -23.06 -14.23
CA ARG A 33 5.68 -23.71 -15.25
C ARG A 33 5.23 -25.08 -14.75
N PHE A 34 4.10 -25.56 -15.24
CA PHE A 34 3.52 -26.84 -14.82
C PHE A 34 4.46 -28.03 -15.10
N GLU A 35 5.11 -28.02 -16.26
CA GLU A 35 6.04 -29.08 -16.68
C GLU A 35 7.24 -29.21 -15.72
N ASP A 36 7.64 -28.11 -15.10
CA ASP A 36 8.81 -28.07 -14.22
C ASP A 36 8.49 -28.59 -12.80
N VAL A 37 7.22 -28.70 -12.42
CA VAL A 37 6.80 -28.99 -11.04
C VAL A 37 5.92 -30.22 -10.89
N GLN A 38 5.32 -30.73 -11.95
CA GLN A 38 4.45 -31.92 -11.91
C GLN A 38 5.20 -33.15 -11.32
N GLY A 39 4.59 -33.79 -10.33
CA GLY A 39 5.16 -34.94 -9.64
C GLY A 39 6.29 -34.64 -8.67
N LYS A 40 6.70 -33.39 -8.53
CA LYS A 40 7.65 -32.98 -7.49
C LYS A 40 6.94 -32.77 -6.15
N LYS A 41 7.68 -32.83 -5.06
CA LYS A 41 7.18 -32.40 -3.75
C LYS A 41 7.26 -30.90 -3.63
N MET A 42 6.38 -30.29 -2.83
CA MET A 42 6.34 -28.84 -2.63
C MET A 42 7.72 -28.28 -2.23
N LYS A 43 8.47 -28.97 -1.37
CA LYS A 43 9.81 -28.58 -0.92
C LYS A 43 10.88 -28.56 -2.00
N ASP A 44 10.66 -29.28 -3.12
CA ASP A 44 11.61 -29.41 -4.23
C ASP A 44 11.30 -28.40 -5.37
N VAL A 45 10.29 -27.55 -5.16
CA VAL A 45 9.92 -26.46 -6.09
C VAL A 45 10.80 -25.26 -5.80
N ASP A 46 11.48 -24.76 -6.83
CA ASP A 46 12.32 -23.56 -6.72
C ASP A 46 11.47 -22.28 -6.73
N SER A 47 10.87 -21.99 -5.58
CA SER A 47 10.03 -20.82 -5.36
C SER A 47 10.01 -20.45 -3.86
N PRO A 48 10.22 -19.17 -3.51
CA PRO A 48 10.12 -18.73 -2.11
C PRO A 48 8.78 -19.09 -1.47
N LEU A 49 7.68 -18.95 -2.22
CA LEU A 49 6.34 -19.29 -1.74
C LEU A 49 6.18 -20.80 -1.51
N ALA A 50 6.78 -21.64 -2.37
CA ALA A 50 6.74 -23.08 -2.19
C ALA A 50 7.44 -23.53 -0.91
N GLY A 51 8.54 -22.89 -0.52
CA GLY A 51 9.22 -23.14 0.74
C GLY A 51 8.33 -22.90 1.96
N GLU A 52 7.57 -21.81 1.95
CA GLU A 52 6.59 -21.49 3.01
C GLU A 52 5.43 -22.50 3.04
N LEU A 53 4.89 -22.85 1.87
CA LEU A 53 3.83 -23.86 1.76
C LEU A 53 4.26 -25.24 2.23
N ALA A 54 5.52 -25.65 1.95
CA ALA A 54 6.06 -26.95 2.36
C ALA A 54 6.15 -27.09 3.89
N SER A 55 6.28 -25.98 4.60
CA SER A 55 6.33 -25.95 6.07
C SER A 55 4.96 -25.82 6.75
N LEU A 56 3.89 -25.57 5.98
CA LEU A 56 2.55 -25.31 6.51
C LEU A 56 1.84 -26.62 6.90
N PRO A 57 1.52 -26.81 8.20
CA PRO A 57 0.80 -27.99 8.66
C PRO A 57 -0.61 -28.09 8.07
N ARG A 58 -1.13 -29.31 7.96
CA ARG A 58 -2.51 -29.55 7.51
C ARG A 58 -3.51 -28.97 8.49
N GLY A 59 -4.54 -28.32 7.98
CA GLY A 59 -5.60 -27.66 8.75
C GLY A 59 -5.26 -26.24 9.17
N GLU A 60 -4.08 -25.73 8.85
CA GLU A 60 -3.66 -24.39 9.22
C GLU A 60 -3.76 -23.39 8.07
N THR A 61 -3.86 -22.12 8.46
CA THR A 61 -3.84 -20.97 7.57
C THR A 61 -2.80 -19.97 8.08
N VAL A 62 -1.93 -19.52 7.18
CA VAL A 62 -0.89 -18.53 7.50
C VAL A 62 -0.91 -17.39 6.48
N THR A 63 -0.48 -16.20 6.92
CA THR A 63 -0.19 -15.09 6.01
C THR A 63 1.31 -15.04 5.76
N VAL A 64 1.69 -15.22 4.51
CA VAL A 64 3.07 -15.18 4.03
C VAL A 64 3.33 -13.84 3.36
N ARG A 65 4.35 -13.13 3.82
CA ARG A 65 4.85 -11.90 3.18
C ARG A 65 6.22 -12.19 2.58
N LEU A 66 6.29 -12.35 1.28
CA LEU A 66 7.57 -12.53 0.56
C LEU A 66 8.31 -11.21 0.38
N ASN A 67 7.55 -10.14 0.11
CA ASN A 67 8.03 -8.76 0.01
C ASN A 67 6.83 -7.80 0.10
N ASP A 68 7.06 -6.50 -0.09
CA ASP A 68 6.00 -5.48 0.02
C ASP A 68 4.91 -5.61 -1.04
N SER A 69 5.22 -6.26 -2.18
CA SER A 69 4.29 -6.44 -3.31
C SER A 69 3.71 -7.84 -3.42
N ASN A 70 4.05 -8.78 -2.52
CA ASN A 70 3.62 -10.16 -2.60
C ASN A 70 3.26 -10.68 -1.20
N ILE A 71 1.99 -10.52 -0.85
CA ILE A 71 1.42 -10.96 0.42
C ILE A 71 0.30 -11.95 0.10
N TYR A 72 0.39 -13.14 0.68
CA TYR A 72 -0.53 -14.24 0.41
C TYR A 72 -1.11 -14.80 1.70
N ARG A 73 -2.40 -15.14 1.68
CA ARG A 73 -3.01 -16.04 2.66
C ARG A 73 -2.95 -17.45 2.11
N CYS A 74 -2.27 -18.34 2.81
CA CYS A 74 -2.05 -19.73 2.42
C CYS A 74 -2.79 -20.64 3.38
N THR A 75 -3.63 -21.52 2.88
CA THR A 75 -4.37 -22.52 3.65
C THR A 75 -3.99 -23.91 3.16
N HIS A 76 -3.58 -24.79 4.07
CA HIS A 76 -3.36 -26.21 3.79
C HIS A 76 -4.53 -27.01 4.38
N SER A 77 -5.30 -27.68 3.54
CA SER A 77 -6.48 -28.43 3.93
C SER A 77 -6.62 -29.70 3.13
N SER A 78 -7.71 -30.41 3.29
CA SER A 78 -8.02 -31.59 2.48
C SER A 78 -9.52 -31.73 2.25
N PHE A 79 -9.89 -32.35 1.13
CA PHE A 79 -11.26 -32.74 0.85
C PHE A 79 -11.33 -34.25 0.63
N ILE A 80 -12.53 -34.81 0.73
CA ILE A 80 -12.76 -36.24 0.51
C ILE A 80 -13.45 -36.38 -0.84
N ASP A 81 -12.84 -37.17 -1.75
CA ASP A 81 -13.44 -37.60 -3.00
C ASP A 81 -13.41 -39.12 -3.06
N ARG A 82 -14.58 -39.73 -3.33
CA ARG A 82 -14.74 -41.20 -3.44
C ARG A 82 -14.16 -41.98 -2.25
N GLY A 83 -14.20 -41.40 -1.04
CA GLY A 83 -13.68 -42.03 0.17
C GLY A 83 -12.17 -41.83 0.39
N PHE A 84 -11.47 -41.14 -0.50
CA PHE A 84 -10.05 -40.83 -0.37
C PHE A 84 -9.86 -39.36 0.02
N GLN A 85 -8.88 -39.09 0.88
CA GLN A 85 -8.53 -37.74 1.31
C GLN A 85 -7.53 -37.15 0.31
N HIS A 86 -7.85 -35.98 -0.21
CA HIS A 86 -6.99 -35.23 -1.14
C HIS A 86 -6.50 -33.95 -0.47
N PRO A 87 -5.21 -33.86 -0.12
CA PRO A 87 -4.64 -32.61 0.42
C PRO A 87 -4.58 -31.54 -0.66
N PHE A 88 -4.78 -30.29 -0.25
CA PHE A 88 -4.68 -29.15 -1.15
C PHE A 88 -4.17 -27.91 -0.45
N PHE A 89 -3.56 -27.02 -1.22
CA PHE A 89 -3.24 -25.67 -0.81
C PHE A 89 -4.13 -24.68 -1.55
N LEU A 90 -4.65 -23.71 -0.80
CA LEU A 90 -5.34 -22.53 -1.32
C LEU A 90 -4.47 -21.32 -1.06
N ILE A 91 -4.22 -20.52 -2.11
CA ILE A 91 -3.39 -19.31 -2.04
C ILE A 91 -4.23 -18.14 -2.51
N GLU A 92 -4.44 -17.17 -1.62
CA GLU A 92 -5.17 -15.94 -1.87
C GLU A 92 -4.19 -14.76 -1.82
N SER A 93 -4.18 -13.91 -2.84
CA SER A 93 -3.39 -12.67 -2.79
C SER A 93 -4.08 -11.65 -1.91
N LEU A 94 -3.38 -11.15 -0.91
CA LEU A 94 -3.83 -10.07 -0.02
C LEU A 94 -3.10 -8.76 -0.31
N THR A 95 -2.28 -8.71 -1.36
CA THR A 95 -1.41 -7.58 -1.66
C THR A 95 -2.19 -6.27 -1.76
N ASP A 96 -3.25 -6.25 -2.58
CA ASP A 96 -4.05 -5.05 -2.80
C ASP A 96 -4.78 -4.59 -1.54
N GLU A 97 -5.33 -5.52 -0.76
CA GLU A 97 -6.04 -5.23 0.50
C GLU A 97 -5.10 -4.65 1.54
N VAL A 98 -3.92 -5.25 1.70
CA VAL A 98 -2.91 -4.78 2.67
C VAL A 98 -2.38 -3.42 2.25
N MET A 99 -2.01 -3.22 0.99
CA MET A 99 -1.53 -1.93 0.49
C MET A 99 -2.59 -0.83 0.64
N LYS A 100 -3.86 -1.13 0.37
CA LYS A 100 -4.98 -0.18 0.60
C LYS A 100 -5.16 0.14 2.08
N ALA A 101 -5.03 -0.85 2.95
CA ALA A 101 -5.14 -0.63 4.40
C ALA A 101 -3.96 0.20 4.93
N GLU A 102 -2.73 -0.10 4.51
CA GLU A 102 -1.53 0.68 4.86
C GLU A 102 -1.65 2.13 4.37
N LYS A 103 -2.03 2.34 3.10
CA LYS A 103 -2.26 3.68 2.55
C LYS A 103 -3.27 4.47 3.39
N LYS A 104 -4.42 3.88 3.73
CA LYS A 104 -5.44 4.53 4.58
C LYS A 104 -4.90 4.87 5.98
N ALA A 105 -4.09 3.99 6.56
CA ALA A 105 -3.45 4.25 7.85
C ALA A 105 -2.48 5.43 7.76
N TYR A 106 -1.63 5.48 6.74
CA TYR A 106 -0.72 6.60 6.48
C TYR A 106 -1.48 7.92 6.25
N GLU A 107 -2.54 7.91 5.44
CA GLU A 107 -3.40 9.08 5.21
C GLU A 107 -3.98 9.63 6.52
N LYS A 108 -4.43 8.73 7.41
CA LYS A 108 -4.98 9.11 8.72
C LYS A 108 -3.92 9.75 9.61
N VAL A 109 -2.73 9.15 9.69
CA VAL A 109 -1.62 9.65 10.50
C VAL A 109 -1.16 11.03 10.00
N ILE A 110 -0.95 11.17 8.70
CA ILE A 110 -0.52 12.44 8.10
C ILE A 110 -1.55 13.55 8.31
N ARG A 111 -2.85 13.23 8.19
CA ARG A 111 -3.91 14.21 8.48
C ARG A 111 -3.90 14.65 9.93
N MET A 112 -3.70 13.73 10.87
CA MET A 112 -3.61 14.03 12.30
C MET A 112 -2.39 14.91 12.60
N ILE A 113 -1.22 14.58 12.04
CA ILE A 113 0.00 15.39 12.18
C ILE A 113 -0.21 16.79 11.59
N ALA A 114 -0.79 16.88 10.38
CA ALA A 114 -1.06 18.17 9.74
C ALA A 114 -1.99 19.06 10.60
N HIS A 115 -3.02 18.47 11.19
CA HIS A 115 -3.93 19.18 12.08
C HIS A 115 -3.22 19.68 13.34
N GLU A 116 -2.40 18.84 13.98
CA GLU A 116 -1.68 19.19 15.20
C GLU A 116 -0.60 20.24 14.96
N VAL A 117 0.16 20.11 13.86
CA VAL A 117 1.16 21.11 13.46
C VAL A 117 0.50 22.45 13.16
N ASN A 118 -0.62 22.46 12.43
CA ASN A 118 -1.33 23.71 12.14
C ASN A 118 -1.90 24.37 13.40
N ASN A 119 -2.45 23.60 14.32
CA ASN A 119 -2.95 24.12 15.60
C ASN A 119 -1.82 24.71 16.44
N THR A 120 -0.69 24.00 16.54
CA THR A 120 0.48 24.46 17.29
C THR A 120 1.06 25.74 16.66
N ALA A 121 1.23 25.76 15.34
CA ALA A 121 1.71 26.94 14.61
C ALA A 121 0.78 28.14 14.80
N ALA A 122 -0.55 27.94 14.74
CA ALA A 122 -1.52 29.00 14.98
C ALA A 122 -1.43 29.58 16.41
N GLY A 123 -1.27 28.70 17.41
CA GLY A 123 -1.07 29.13 18.80
C GLY A 123 0.21 29.96 18.99
N ILE A 124 1.34 29.51 18.43
CA ILE A 124 2.60 30.23 18.45
C ILE A 124 2.46 31.59 17.76
N THR A 125 1.87 31.62 16.56
CA THR A 125 1.68 32.85 15.78
C THR A 125 0.84 33.86 16.57
N SER A 126 -0.30 33.44 17.13
CA SER A 126 -1.17 34.31 17.94
C SER A 126 -0.46 34.88 19.16
N THR A 127 0.38 34.08 19.81
CA THR A 127 1.18 34.56 20.96
C THR A 127 2.21 35.61 20.53
N LEU A 128 2.95 35.33 19.44
CA LEU A 128 3.94 36.25 18.89
C LEU A 128 3.31 37.56 18.41
N ASP A 129 2.16 37.51 17.72
CA ASP A 129 1.40 38.68 17.30
C ASP A 129 1.00 39.57 18.50
N THR A 130 0.53 38.93 19.60
CA THR A 130 0.13 39.64 20.82
C THR A 130 1.33 40.35 21.46
N VAL A 131 2.49 39.68 21.52
CA VAL A 131 3.71 40.28 22.09
C VAL A 131 4.26 41.37 21.16
N GLU A 132 4.28 41.16 19.85
CA GLU A 132 4.68 42.21 18.88
C GLU A 132 3.84 43.47 19.03
N GLN A 133 2.51 43.32 19.09
CA GLN A 133 1.61 44.48 19.30
C GLN A 133 1.91 45.24 20.60
N ALA A 134 2.21 44.52 21.68
CA ALA A 134 2.53 45.15 22.95
C ALA A 134 3.88 45.92 22.91
N LEU A 135 4.87 45.39 22.16
CA LEU A 135 6.21 45.99 22.06
C LEU A 135 6.31 47.10 21.02
N THR A 136 5.42 47.16 20.04
CA THR A 136 5.47 48.16 18.94
C THR A 136 5.34 49.59 19.47
N THR A 137 4.80 49.81 20.68
CA THR A 137 4.67 51.11 21.31
C THR A 137 5.85 51.52 22.20
N GLU A 138 6.82 50.63 22.41
CA GLU A 138 7.99 50.83 23.25
C GLU A 138 9.20 51.23 22.40
N GLU A 139 9.91 52.32 22.81
CA GLU A 139 11.13 52.77 22.12
C GLU A 139 12.26 51.76 22.24
N GLY A 140 12.96 51.45 21.12
CA GLY A 140 14.11 50.55 21.08
C GLY A 140 13.77 49.09 21.00
N MET A 141 12.52 48.73 20.66
CA MET A 141 12.09 47.33 20.50
C MET A 141 11.94 46.87 19.04
N GLU A 142 12.34 47.71 18.07
CA GLU A 142 12.21 47.47 16.65
C GLU A 142 12.87 46.14 16.21
N ASP A 143 14.11 45.90 16.68
CA ASP A 143 14.85 44.66 16.35
C ASP A 143 14.14 43.39 16.86
N ILE A 144 13.47 43.49 18.04
CA ILE A 144 12.73 42.36 18.61
C ILE A 144 11.46 42.12 17.80
N CYS A 145 10.73 43.17 17.42
CA CYS A 145 9.56 43.07 16.56
C CYS A 145 9.92 42.41 15.20
N ASP A 146 11.05 42.79 14.60
CA ASP A 146 11.50 42.20 13.35
C ASP A 146 11.83 40.72 13.48
N VAL A 147 12.48 40.31 14.58
CA VAL A 147 12.72 38.85 14.84
C VAL A 147 11.39 38.10 15.01
N MET A 148 10.40 38.71 15.69
CA MET A 148 9.08 38.10 15.88
C MET A 148 8.36 37.92 14.54
N ARG A 149 8.39 38.90 13.64
CA ARG A 149 7.85 38.77 12.26
C ARG A 149 8.46 37.63 11.50
N VAL A 150 9.79 37.48 11.58
CA VAL A 150 10.48 36.32 10.96
C VAL A 150 9.98 35.00 11.54
N CYS A 151 9.77 34.91 12.85
CA CYS A 151 9.21 33.70 13.47
C CYS A 151 7.78 33.40 12.99
N ILE A 152 6.93 34.42 12.90
CA ILE A 152 5.55 34.33 12.38
C ILE A 152 5.57 33.80 10.92
N GLU A 153 6.40 34.39 10.06
CA GLU A 153 6.54 33.94 8.68
C GLU A 153 7.00 32.49 8.57
N ARG A 154 7.88 32.04 9.46
CA ARG A 154 8.33 30.63 9.51
C ARG A 154 7.18 29.70 9.94
N CYS A 155 6.36 30.07 10.90
CA CYS A 155 5.18 29.32 11.29
C CYS A 155 4.19 29.17 10.13
N PHE A 156 3.90 30.25 9.39
CA PHE A 156 3.06 30.20 8.19
C PHE A 156 3.66 29.33 7.09
N SER A 157 4.97 29.39 6.90
CA SER A 157 5.67 28.55 5.91
C SER A 157 5.58 27.07 6.26
N MET A 158 5.74 26.72 7.55
CA MET A 158 5.56 25.35 8.06
C MET A 158 4.13 24.87 7.88
N SER A 159 3.12 25.67 8.21
CA SER A 159 1.71 25.33 8.03
C SER A 159 1.39 25.08 6.55
N ARG A 160 1.87 25.90 5.64
CA ARG A 160 1.71 25.70 4.19
C ARG A 160 2.39 24.44 3.70
N PHE A 161 3.59 24.13 4.20
CA PHE A 161 4.32 22.92 3.84
C PHE A 161 3.56 21.68 4.28
N ILE A 162 3.14 21.59 5.54
CA ILE A 162 2.47 20.41 6.05
C ILE A 162 1.09 20.18 5.40
N THR A 163 0.37 21.25 5.07
CA THR A 163 -0.90 21.18 4.35
C THR A 163 -0.70 20.62 2.95
N ARG A 164 0.29 21.13 2.20
CA ARG A 164 0.63 20.58 0.87
C ARG A 164 1.07 19.14 0.94
N PHE A 165 1.85 18.78 1.96
CA PHE A 165 2.28 17.39 2.16
C PHE A 165 1.09 16.46 2.41
N ALA A 166 0.13 16.89 3.24
CA ALA A 166 -1.09 16.13 3.49
C ALA A 166 -1.97 15.97 2.23
N ASP A 167 -1.96 16.95 1.32
CA ASP A 167 -2.70 16.86 0.05
C ASP A 167 -2.05 15.90 -0.95
N VAL A 168 -0.72 15.78 -0.97
CA VAL A 168 -0.01 14.78 -1.81
C VAL A 168 -0.41 13.35 -1.43
N VAL A 169 -0.64 13.09 -0.16
CA VAL A 169 -1.03 11.75 0.32
C VAL A 169 -2.47 11.38 -0.05
N LYS A 170 -3.31 12.38 -0.32
CA LYS A 170 -4.72 12.21 -0.74
C LYS A 170 -4.89 11.88 -2.24
N ILE A 171 -3.82 11.62 -2.99
CA ILE A 171 -3.93 11.30 -4.42
C ILE A 171 -4.86 10.08 -4.58
N PRO A 172 -6.02 10.25 -5.24
CA PRO A 172 -6.96 9.15 -5.43
C PRO A 172 -6.36 8.08 -6.34
N GLU A 173 -6.86 6.85 -6.21
CA GLU A 173 -6.51 5.80 -7.16
C GLU A 173 -6.92 6.23 -8.58
N PRO A 174 -6.06 5.99 -9.58
CA PRO A 174 -6.38 6.38 -10.95
C PRO A 174 -7.59 5.59 -11.47
N THR A 175 -8.54 6.29 -12.05
CA THR A 175 -9.63 5.68 -12.81
C THR A 175 -9.20 5.60 -14.26
N TYR A 176 -8.92 4.39 -14.73
CA TYR A 176 -8.50 4.19 -16.11
C TYR A 176 -9.67 4.33 -17.05
N SER A 177 -9.50 5.17 -18.08
CA SER A 177 -10.45 5.33 -19.19
C SER A 177 -9.71 5.39 -20.52
N LEU A 178 -10.38 4.98 -21.59
CA LEU A 178 -9.84 5.17 -22.94
C LEU A 178 -9.92 6.66 -23.29
N VAL A 179 -8.75 7.26 -23.53
CA VAL A 179 -8.65 8.67 -23.93
C VAL A 179 -7.91 8.78 -25.26
N ASN A 180 -8.32 9.73 -26.08
CA ASN A 180 -7.59 10.07 -27.30
C ASN A 180 -6.37 10.93 -26.90
N LEU A 181 -5.17 10.41 -27.13
CA LEU A 181 -3.92 11.09 -26.78
C LEU A 181 -3.78 12.45 -27.48
N ASN A 182 -4.25 12.56 -28.74
CA ASN A 182 -4.19 13.83 -29.50
C ASN A 182 -5.04 14.91 -28.84
N ASP A 183 -6.25 14.57 -28.38
CA ASP A 183 -7.12 15.53 -27.69
C ASP A 183 -6.48 16.03 -26.39
N LEU A 184 -5.79 15.14 -25.66
CA LEU A 184 -5.05 15.49 -24.44
C LEU A 184 -3.89 16.45 -24.77
N VAL A 185 -3.09 16.15 -25.80
CA VAL A 185 -1.98 17.00 -26.22
C VAL A 185 -2.47 18.38 -26.68
N PHE A 186 -3.57 18.45 -27.47
CA PHE A 186 -4.18 19.72 -27.86
C PHE A 186 -4.72 20.53 -26.68
N ALA A 187 -5.29 19.86 -25.67
CA ALA A 187 -5.74 20.51 -24.45
C ALA A 187 -4.58 21.11 -23.66
N CYS A 188 -3.47 20.36 -23.50
CA CYS A 188 -2.26 20.86 -22.85
C CYS A 188 -1.64 22.05 -23.61
N LYS A 189 -1.56 21.97 -24.95
CA LYS A 189 -1.05 23.06 -25.78
C LYS A 189 -1.87 24.34 -25.56
N ARG A 190 -3.20 24.23 -25.61
CA ARG A 190 -4.10 25.39 -25.41
C ARG A 190 -3.96 26.00 -24.01
N PHE A 191 -3.75 25.16 -23.00
CA PHE A 191 -3.51 25.62 -21.63
C PHE A 191 -2.20 26.43 -21.52
N MET A 192 -1.12 25.97 -22.18
CA MET A 192 0.17 26.66 -22.18
C MET A 192 0.18 27.95 -23.02
N GLU A 193 -0.61 28.04 -24.06
CA GLU A 193 -0.76 29.26 -24.92
C GLU A 193 -1.58 30.36 -24.21
N GLY A 194 -2.35 30.02 -23.19
CA GLY A 194 -3.18 30.96 -22.40
C GLY A 194 -2.47 31.51 -21.13
N MET A 195 -1.24 31.10 -20.88
CA MET A 195 -0.38 31.61 -19.80
C MET A 195 0.59 32.67 -20.32
#